data_49c7d6b8a00d69184b2b87ddd74fe718
#
_entry.id   49c7d6b8a00d69184b2b87ddd74fe718
#
_cell.length_a   1.000
_cell.length_b   1.000
_cell.length_c   1.000
_cell.angle_alpha   90.00
_cell.angle_beta   90.00
_cell.angle_gamma   90.00
#
_symmetry.space_group_name_H-M   'P 1'
#
loop_
_entity.id
_entity.type
_entity.pdbx_description
1 polymer ?
#
loop_
_entity_poly.entity_id
_entity_poly.type
_entity_poly.pdbx_seq_one_letter_code
_entity_poly.pdbx_strand_id
1 'polypeptide(L)'
;METGTHELGAGTYTVMQQLAADTLGLAAEKVTVKLGDTRLPASHASIGSATMANASASVMLAAKSARDRAIDLALTGRNAPFAGAARDDVLVSDGRLMLAKRNPQITYTELLARNGLATLVGDGDYDPVEETNGPKAVFSFAALFAEVRVDCDLGLVRMNRFVGACDAGRIINPKTARSQAIGGIIWGVGQALLEQSETDPVLGRFLNRNYSGYLVPTNAAIPQLGTLFVGEFDEEASPLGAKGLGELTAVSVAPAIANAVYHATGKRVRDLPIMVEKLL
;
A
#
# COMPACT_ATOMS: atom_id res chain seq x y z
N MET A 1 12.84 3.64 -13.75
CA MET A 1 12.88 3.72 -12.29
C MET A 1 13.31 2.37 -11.72
N GLU A 2 14.21 2.38 -10.75
CA GLU A 2 14.84 1.17 -10.22
C GLU A 2 14.86 1.23 -8.69
N THR A 3 14.46 0.15 -8.02
CA THR A 3 14.49 0.00 -6.55
C THR A 3 14.53 -1.48 -6.17
N GLY A 4 15.20 -1.81 -5.06
CA GLY A 4 15.38 -3.20 -4.61
C GLY A 4 14.17 -3.85 -3.94
N THR A 5 13.09 -3.10 -3.73
CA THR A 5 11.83 -3.65 -3.20
C THR A 5 11.22 -4.70 -4.13
N HIS A 6 10.18 -5.39 -3.68
CA HIS A 6 9.58 -6.47 -4.47
C HIS A 6 8.04 -6.40 -4.47
N GLU A 7 7.44 -7.13 -5.38
CA GLU A 7 5.98 -7.27 -5.51
C GLU A 7 5.49 -8.47 -4.70
N LEU A 8 4.51 -8.25 -3.85
CA LEU A 8 3.85 -9.27 -3.02
C LEU A 8 2.37 -9.49 -3.38
N GLY A 9 1.92 -8.95 -4.52
CA GLY A 9 0.51 -8.89 -4.88
C GLY A 9 -0.18 -7.60 -4.43
N ALA A 10 0.59 -6.63 -3.90
CA ALA A 10 0.08 -5.33 -3.47
C ALA A 10 -0.13 -4.32 -4.61
N GLY A 11 0.32 -4.64 -5.83
CA GLY A 11 0.29 -3.74 -6.98
C GLY A 11 1.44 -2.74 -6.99
N THR A 12 2.59 -3.10 -6.42
CA THR A 12 3.77 -2.24 -6.25
C THR A 12 4.26 -1.66 -7.57
N TYR A 13 4.35 -2.48 -8.63
CA TYR A 13 4.71 -2.00 -9.97
C TYR A 13 3.80 -0.87 -10.46
N THR A 14 2.48 -1.07 -10.34
CA THR A 14 1.47 -0.11 -10.80
C THR A 14 1.55 1.20 -10.02
N VAL A 15 1.64 1.11 -8.70
CA VAL A 15 1.66 2.30 -7.83
C VAL A 15 2.93 3.12 -8.05
N MET A 16 4.09 2.48 -8.10
CA MET A 16 5.36 3.17 -8.34
C MET A 16 5.44 3.77 -9.75
N GLN A 17 4.88 3.09 -10.75
CA GLN A 17 4.75 3.61 -12.10
C GLN A 17 3.90 4.88 -12.12
N GLN A 18 2.74 4.87 -11.46
CA GLN A 18 1.86 6.03 -11.35
C GLN A 18 2.53 7.21 -10.65
N LEU A 19 3.16 6.97 -9.50
CA LEU A 19 3.85 8.02 -8.74
C LEU A 19 4.99 8.67 -9.53
N ALA A 20 5.82 7.88 -10.20
CA ALA A 20 6.90 8.40 -11.01
C ALA A 20 6.36 9.15 -12.24
N ALA A 21 5.33 8.63 -12.88
CA ALA A 21 4.67 9.28 -14.02
C ALA A 21 4.08 10.64 -13.62
N ASP A 22 3.29 10.68 -12.55
CA ASP A 22 2.68 11.93 -12.06
C ASP A 22 3.74 12.96 -11.68
N THR A 23 4.79 12.53 -10.96
CA THR A 23 5.86 13.43 -10.52
C THR A 23 6.65 14.01 -11.69
N LEU A 24 6.89 13.23 -12.74
CA LEU A 24 7.63 13.64 -13.94
C LEU A 24 6.72 14.26 -15.01
N GLY A 25 5.40 14.30 -14.80
CA GLY A 25 4.44 14.75 -15.80
C GLY A 25 4.48 13.90 -17.07
N LEU A 26 4.62 12.58 -16.94
CA LEU A 26 4.68 11.62 -18.03
C LEU A 26 3.41 10.76 -18.08
N ALA A 27 3.07 10.23 -19.24
CA ALA A 27 2.11 9.14 -19.32
C ALA A 27 2.70 7.87 -18.67
N ALA A 28 1.88 7.11 -17.93
CA ALA A 28 2.33 5.94 -17.16
C ALA A 28 3.08 4.91 -18.04
N GLU A 29 2.64 4.73 -19.29
CA GLU A 29 3.23 3.79 -20.26
C GLU A 29 4.68 4.14 -20.64
N LYS A 30 5.11 5.38 -20.38
CA LYS A 30 6.49 5.82 -20.61
C LYS A 30 7.42 5.54 -19.42
N VAL A 31 6.88 5.06 -18.31
CA VAL A 31 7.65 4.76 -17.10
C VAL A 31 7.82 3.25 -16.98
N THR A 32 9.07 2.81 -17.01
CA THR A 32 9.44 1.40 -16.72
C THR A 32 9.90 1.30 -15.28
N VAL A 33 9.32 0.35 -14.54
CA VAL A 33 9.67 0.03 -13.15
C VAL A 33 10.44 -1.28 -13.11
N LYS A 34 11.56 -1.32 -12.41
CA LYS A 34 12.36 -2.52 -12.14
C LYS A 34 12.43 -2.75 -10.65
N LEU A 35 11.96 -3.91 -10.20
CA LEU A 35 11.91 -4.36 -8.81
C LEU A 35 12.47 -5.78 -8.68
N GLY A 36 12.73 -6.21 -7.43
CA GLY A 36 12.94 -7.60 -7.08
C GLY A 36 14.32 -8.17 -7.47
N ASP A 37 15.29 -7.32 -7.72
CA ASP A 37 16.67 -7.71 -8.01
C ASP A 37 17.60 -7.07 -6.97
N THR A 38 18.41 -7.86 -6.28
CA THR A 38 19.33 -7.39 -5.23
C THR A 38 20.48 -6.53 -5.76
N ARG A 39 20.66 -6.41 -7.07
CA ARG A 39 21.61 -5.50 -7.72
C ARG A 39 21.05 -4.08 -7.88
N LEU A 40 19.73 -3.91 -7.69
CA LEU A 40 19.07 -2.61 -7.73
C LEU A 40 19.37 -1.84 -6.44
N PRO A 41 19.16 -0.51 -6.43
CA PRO A 41 19.36 0.31 -5.23
C PRO A 41 18.61 -0.26 -4.03
N ALA A 42 19.26 -0.28 -2.86
CA ALA A 42 18.65 -0.76 -1.62
C ALA A 42 17.32 -0.07 -1.34
N SER A 43 16.40 -0.79 -0.76
CA SER A 43 15.07 -0.30 -0.45
C SER A 43 14.61 -0.83 0.90
N HIS A 44 13.61 -0.19 1.45
CA HIS A 44 12.95 -0.64 2.66
C HIS A 44 12.33 -2.04 2.48
N ALA A 45 12.33 -2.84 3.53
CA ALA A 45 11.71 -4.17 3.51
C ALA A 45 10.20 -4.08 3.25
N SER A 46 9.66 -5.07 2.51
CA SER A 46 8.20 -5.18 2.29
C SER A 46 7.53 -5.94 3.44
N ILE A 47 7.53 -5.33 4.62
CA ILE A 47 6.95 -5.84 5.87
C ILE A 47 6.14 -4.74 6.55
N GLY A 48 5.29 -5.10 7.53
CA GLY A 48 4.54 -4.15 8.35
C GLY A 48 3.64 -3.20 7.54
N SER A 49 3.19 -3.62 6.37
CA SER A 49 2.38 -2.80 5.44
C SER A 49 3.08 -1.53 4.94
N ALA A 50 4.41 -1.43 5.05
CA ALA A 50 5.15 -0.19 4.87
C ALA A 50 5.63 0.08 3.44
N THR A 51 5.55 -0.86 2.50
CA THR A 51 6.10 -0.70 1.13
C THR A 51 5.60 0.58 0.44
N MET A 52 4.29 0.87 0.53
CA MET A 52 3.74 2.08 -0.11
C MET A 52 4.18 3.36 0.61
N ALA A 53 4.19 3.38 1.94
CA ALA A 53 4.59 4.56 2.69
C ALA A 53 6.09 4.85 2.54
N ASN A 54 6.94 3.83 2.52
CA ASN A 54 8.40 3.98 2.59
C ASN A 54 9.07 3.87 1.21
N ALA A 55 9.05 2.70 0.58
CA ALA A 55 9.73 2.50 -0.70
C ALA A 55 9.15 3.39 -1.82
N SER A 56 7.83 3.61 -1.83
CA SER A 56 7.23 4.53 -2.81
C SER A 56 7.54 5.99 -2.52
N ALA A 57 7.80 6.37 -1.26
CA ALA A 57 8.29 7.70 -0.92
C ALA A 57 9.67 7.96 -1.55
N SER A 58 10.62 7.03 -1.42
CA SER A 58 11.93 7.12 -2.08
C SER A 58 11.79 7.25 -3.61
N VAL A 59 10.87 6.51 -4.22
CA VAL A 59 10.57 6.60 -5.66
C VAL A 59 10.08 7.98 -6.06
N MET A 60 9.15 8.55 -5.30
CA MET A 60 8.65 9.91 -5.56
C MET A 60 9.78 10.94 -5.41
N LEU A 61 10.61 10.82 -4.37
CA LEU A 61 11.76 11.72 -4.16
C LEU A 61 12.78 11.62 -5.29
N ALA A 62 13.08 10.41 -5.78
CA ALA A 62 13.96 10.21 -6.94
C ALA A 62 13.40 10.85 -8.22
N ALA A 63 12.10 10.66 -8.47
CA ALA A 63 11.43 11.28 -9.60
C ALA A 63 11.41 12.81 -9.48
N LYS A 64 11.17 13.34 -8.28
CA LYS A 64 11.25 14.77 -7.97
C LYS A 64 12.67 15.30 -8.19
N SER A 65 13.69 14.61 -7.73
CA SER A 65 15.10 14.96 -7.94
C SER A 65 15.43 15.04 -9.44
N ALA A 66 15.02 14.05 -10.23
CA ALA A 66 15.23 14.06 -11.67
C ALA A 66 14.49 15.23 -12.36
N ARG A 67 13.23 15.47 -11.99
CA ARG A 67 12.46 16.61 -12.49
C ARG A 67 13.12 17.93 -12.14
N ASP A 68 13.53 18.08 -10.92
CA ASP A 68 14.14 19.34 -10.43
C ASP A 68 15.46 19.63 -11.12
N ARG A 69 16.30 18.61 -11.37
CA ARG A 69 17.50 18.71 -12.22
C ARG A 69 17.18 19.11 -13.66
N ALA A 70 16.09 18.59 -14.23
CA ALA A 70 15.65 19.01 -15.57
C ALA A 70 15.21 20.47 -15.60
N ILE A 71 14.49 20.92 -14.57
CA ILE A 71 14.12 22.34 -14.42
C ILE A 71 15.38 23.21 -14.33
N ASP A 72 16.37 22.82 -13.55
CA ASP A 72 17.64 23.55 -13.44
C ASP A 72 18.37 23.64 -14.79
N LEU A 73 18.42 22.56 -15.56
CA LEU A 73 18.97 22.58 -16.91
C LEU A 73 18.21 23.53 -17.86
N ALA A 74 16.89 23.62 -17.70
CA ALA A 74 16.06 24.52 -18.51
C ALA A 74 16.25 25.99 -18.14
N LEU A 75 16.60 26.28 -16.88
CA LEU A 75 16.81 27.64 -16.37
C LEU A 75 18.26 28.13 -16.49
N THR A 76 19.24 27.25 -16.24
CA THR A 76 20.65 27.63 -16.06
C THR A 76 21.64 26.81 -16.90
N GLY A 77 21.17 25.81 -17.65
CA GLY A 77 22.00 24.98 -18.51
C GLY A 77 22.68 25.77 -19.63
N ARG A 78 23.66 25.17 -20.32
CA ARG A 78 24.48 25.78 -21.38
C ARG A 78 23.60 26.40 -22.51
N ASN A 79 22.46 25.79 -22.79
CA ASN A 79 21.48 26.24 -23.80
C ASN A 79 20.08 26.33 -23.14
N ALA A 80 19.99 27.05 -22.02
CA ALA A 80 18.79 27.14 -21.21
C ALA A 80 17.61 27.76 -21.96
N PRO A 81 16.54 27.01 -22.27
CA PRO A 81 15.39 27.57 -23.01
C PRO A 81 14.56 28.53 -22.17
N PHE A 82 14.70 28.52 -20.86
CA PHE A 82 13.94 29.34 -19.92
C PHE A 82 14.83 30.27 -19.10
N ALA A 83 16.00 30.66 -19.64
CA ALA A 83 16.93 31.57 -18.97
C ALA A 83 16.23 32.85 -18.48
N GLY A 84 16.46 33.20 -17.19
CA GLY A 84 15.84 34.35 -16.57
C GLY A 84 14.41 34.17 -16.06
N ALA A 85 13.79 33.02 -16.23
CA ALA A 85 12.50 32.71 -15.62
C ALA A 85 12.68 32.27 -14.16
N ALA A 86 11.65 32.48 -13.33
CA ALA A 86 11.62 31.95 -11.98
C ALA A 86 11.33 30.43 -12.01
N ARG A 87 11.88 29.68 -11.04
CA ARG A 87 11.68 28.25 -10.93
C ARG A 87 10.19 27.87 -10.80
N ASP A 88 9.45 28.65 -10.02
CA ASP A 88 8.03 28.44 -9.74
C ASP A 88 7.12 28.71 -10.96
N ASP A 89 7.66 29.39 -11.99
CA ASP A 89 6.94 29.58 -13.25
C ASP A 89 7.08 28.35 -14.20
N VAL A 90 7.95 27.38 -13.87
CA VAL A 90 8.14 26.18 -14.70
C VAL A 90 7.16 25.09 -14.29
N LEU A 91 6.26 24.76 -15.21
CA LEU A 91 5.33 23.65 -15.09
C LEU A 91 5.83 22.42 -15.85
N VAL A 92 5.45 21.25 -15.39
CA VAL A 92 5.77 19.99 -16.06
C VAL A 92 4.48 19.22 -16.32
N SER A 93 4.19 18.95 -17.58
CA SER A 93 3.03 18.17 -18.01
C SER A 93 3.29 17.54 -19.38
N ASP A 94 2.69 16.39 -19.65
CA ASP A 94 2.73 15.68 -20.93
C ASP A 94 4.15 15.45 -21.48
N GLY A 95 5.11 15.23 -20.58
CA GLY A 95 6.52 15.00 -20.92
C GLY A 95 7.27 16.26 -21.37
N ARG A 96 6.76 17.41 -21.00
CA ARG A 96 7.30 18.72 -21.38
C ARG A 96 7.46 19.63 -20.16
N LEU A 97 8.50 20.45 -20.20
CA LEU A 97 8.64 21.61 -19.35
C LEU A 97 8.08 22.82 -20.10
N MET A 98 7.33 23.66 -19.42
CA MET A 98 6.69 24.86 -20.00
C MET A 98 6.66 26.01 -19.00
N LEU A 99 6.65 27.24 -19.46
CA LEU A 99 6.46 28.41 -18.60
C LEU A 99 4.97 28.73 -18.46
N ALA A 100 4.47 28.90 -17.23
CA ALA A 100 3.06 29.17 -16.93
C ALA A 100 2.46 30.38 -17.64
N LYS A 101 3.27 31.39 -17.96
CA LYS A 101 2.83 32.69 -18.55
C LYS A 101 3.36 32.95 -19.95
N ARG A 102 4.07 32.02 -20.56
CA ARG A 102 4.72 32.16 -21.86
C ARG A 102 4.59 30.87 -22.66
N ASN A 103 4.69 30.98 -23.99
CA ASN A 103 4.55 29.86 -24.91
C ASN A 103 5.78 28.92 -25.08
N PRO A 104 7.02 29.22 -24.60
CA PRO A 104 8.09 28.29 -24.81
C PRO A 104 7.85 27.00 -24.00
N GLN A 105 7.97 25.87 -24.69
CA GLN A 105 7.91 24.53 -24.11
C GLN A 105 9.03 23.68 -24.69
N ILE A 106 9.51 22.69 -23.92
CA ILE A 106 10.56 21.79 -24.34
C ILE A 106 10.30 20.39 -23.75
N THR A 107 10.52 19.36 -24.55
CA THR A 107 10.47 17.99 -24.04
C THR A 107 11.72 17.63 -23.26
N TYR A 108 11.66 16.63 -22.38
CA TYR A 108 12.86 16.11 -21.69
C TYR A 108 13.95 15.70 -22.70
N THR A 109 13.57 15.01 -23.77
CA THR A 109 14.52 14.53 -24.79
C THR A 109 15.24 15.71 -25.49
N GLU A 110 14.51 16.74 -25.91
CA GLU A 110 15.09 17.94 -26.51
C GLU A 110 15.99 18.71 -25.53
N LEU A 111 15.59 18.80 -24.25
CA LEU A 111 16.38 19.45 -23.21
C LEU A 111 17.72 18.75 -22.98
N LEU A 112 17.71 17.44 -22.88
CA LEU A 112 18.92 16.63 -22.73
C LEU A 112 19.83 16.77 -23.95
N ALA A 113 19.29 16.65 -25.17
CA ALA A 113 20.04 16.81 -26.39
C ALA A 113 20.71 18.19 -26.50
N ARG A 114 20.00 19.28 -26.14
CA ARG A 114 20.55 20.66 -26.11
C ARG A 114 21.74 20.82 -25.16
N ASN A 115 21.75 20.02 -24.09
CA ASN A 115 22.82 20.06 -23.10
C ASN A 115 23.90 18.99 -23.32
N GLY A 116 23.81 18.20 -24.40
CA GLY A 116 24.76 17.14 -24.70
C GLY A 116 24.69 15.96 -23.74
N LEU A 117 23.54 15.73 -23.09
CA LEU A 117 23.32 14.67 -22.12
C LEU A 117 22.54 13.53 -22.74
N ALA A 118 22.99 12.29 -22.52
CA ALA A 118 22.24 11.11 -22.89
C ALA A 118 21.18 10.73 -21.85
N THR A 119 21.46 10.98 -20.58
CA THR A 119 20.61 10.63 -19.44
C THR A 119 20.65 11.71 -18.36
N LEU A 120 19.60 11.73 -17.54
CA LEU A 120 19.50 12.51 -16.31
C LEU A 120 19.07 11.56 -15.20
N VAL A 121 19.86 11.47 -14.14
CA VAL A 121 19.57 10.59 -13.01
C VAL A 121 19.04 11.42 -11.85
N GLY A 122 18.01 10.93 -11.19
CA GLY A 122 17.53 11.44 -9.91
C GLY A 122 17.59 10.35 -8.87
N ASP A 123 18.06 10.71 -7.68
CA ASP A 123 18.16 9.82 -6.54
C ASP A 123 17.19 10.29 -5.47
N GLY A 124 16.61 9.34 -4.73
CA GLY A 124 15.71 9.63 -3.61
C GLY A 124 15.90 8.58 -2.52
N ASP A 125 16.10 9.07 -1.33
CA ASP A 125 16.17 8.28 -0.12
C ASP A 125 15.14 8.80 0.89
N TYR A 126 14.52 7.87 1.60
CA TYR A 126 13.55 8.17 2.65
C TYR A 126 13.77 7.18 3.80
N ASP A 127 14.18 7.68 4.95
CA ASP A 127 14.28 6.89 6.18
C ASP A 127 13.10 7.21 7.12
N PRO A 128 12.12 6.30 7.24
CA PRO A 128 10.98 6.52 8.12
C PRO A 128 11.37 6.59 9.61
N VAL A 129 12.53 6.08 10.00
CA VAL A 129 12.97 6.11 11.40
C VAL A 129 13.45 7.51 11.77
N GLU A 130 14.13 8.21 10.87
CA GLU A 130 14.56 9.59 11.12
C GLU A 130 13.37 10.55 11.19
N GLU A 131 12.35 10.34 10.35
CA GLU A 131 11.18 11.22 10.31
C GLU A 131 10.14 10.91 11.40
N THR A 132 10.02 9.67 11.88
CA THR A 132 9.10 9.31 12.97
C THR A 132 9.56 9.78 14.36
N ASN A 133 10.75 10.36 14.50
CA ASN A 133 11.19 11.06 15.71
C ASN A 133 10.52 12.45 15.89
N GLY A 134 9.52 12.76 15.05
CA GLY A 134 8.69 13.95 15.20
C GLY A 134 7.88 13.95 16.52
N PRO A 135 7.32 15.09 16.91
CA PRO A 135 6.57 15.25 18.17
C PRO A 135 5.22 14.53 18.17
N LYS A 136 4.80 13.97 17.04
CA LYS A 136 3.49 13.32 16.87
C LYS A 136 3.63 11.84 16.57
N ALA A 137 2.82 11.02 17.21
CA ALA A 137 2.70 9.61 16.88
C ALA A 137 1.77 9.43 15.66
N VAL A 138 2.18 8.57 14.72
CA VAL A 138 1.46 8.30 13.48
C VAL A 138 0.89 6.88 13.52
N PHE A 139 -0.42 6.76 13.30
CA PHE A 139 -1.13 5.48 13.30
C PHE A 139 -2.10 5.38 12.12
N SER A 140 -2.27 4.16 11.61
CA SER A 140 -3.43 3.79 10.80
C SER A 140 -4.58 3.35 11.70
N PHE A 141 -5.82 3.59 11.30
CA PHE A 141 -7.01 3.23 12.07
C PHE A 141 -8.00 2.46 11.21
N ALA A 142 -8.73 1.53 11.85
CA ALA A 142 -9.86 0.88 11.19
C ALA A 142 -11.02 0.66 12.17
N ALA A 143 -12.24 0.80 11.65
CA ALA A 143 -13.46 0.39 12.34
C ALA A 143 -14.10 -0.73 11.50
N LEU A 144 -14.27 -1.91 12.11
CA LEU A 144 -14.73 -3.11 11.43
C LEU A 144 -16.05 -3.61 12.02
N PHE A 145 -16.96 -3.99 11.14
CA PHE A 145 -18.32 -4.44 11.49
C PHE A 145 -18.60 -5.77 10.82
N ALA A 146 -19.01 -6.76 11.63
CA ALA A 146 -19.35 -8.10 11.18
C ALA A 146 -20.84 -8.37 11.41
N GLU A 147 -21.51 -8.93 10.41
CA GLU A 147 -22.84 -9.52 10.53
C GLU A 147 -22.73 -11.02 10.38
N VAL A 148 -23.13 -11.75 11.41
CA VAL A 148 -23.10 -13.21 11.45
C VAL A 148 -24.49 -13.80 11.61
N ARG A 149 -24.66 -15.03 11.12
CA ARG A 149 -25.76 -15.92 11.47
C ARG A 149 -25.18 -17.13 12.18
N VAL A 150 -25.74 -17.46 13.33
CA VAL A 150 -25.32 -18.62 14.13
C VAL A 150 -26.47 -19.63 14.17
N ASP A 151 -26.19 -20.85 13.79
CA ASP A 151 -27.05 -21.99 14.02
C ASP A 151 -26.70 -22.53 15.42
N CYS A 152 -27.57 -22.28 16.40
CA CYS A 152 -27.31 -22.63 17.79
C CYS A 152 -27.40 -24.13 18.08
N ASP A 153 -28.11 -24.89 17.24
CA ASP A 153 -28.26 -26.33 17.40
C ASP A 153 -27.03 -27.07 16.88
N LEU A 154 -26.39 -26.51 15.86
CA LEU A 154 -25.20 -27.08 15.22
C LEU A 154 -23.90 -26.40 15.59
N GLY A 155 -23.94 -25.26 16.32
CA GLY A 155 -22.76 -24.46 16.64
C GLY A 155 -22.08 -23.80 15.41
N LEU A 156 -22.79 -23.69 14.27
CA LEU A 156 -22.21 -23.21 13.02
C LEU A 156 -22.34 -21.69 12.88
N VAL A 157 -21.22 -21.02 12.62
CA VAL A 157 -21.15 -19.57 12.34
C VAL A 157 -21.05 -19.36 10.82
N ARG A 158 -21.92 -18.52 10.28
CA ARG A 158 -21.86 -18.04 8.89
C ARG A 158 -21.75 -16.54 8.86
N MET A 159 -20.78 -16.04 8.10
CA MET A 159 -20.63 -14.61 7.83
C MET A 159 -21.62 -14.20 6.75
N ASN A 160 -22.47 -13.20 7.01
CA ASN A 160 -23.39 -12.64 6.02
C ASN A 160 -22.80 -11.41 5.34
N ARG A 161 -22.22 -10.50 6.11
CA ARG A 161 -21.65 -9.25 5.64
C ARG A 161 -20.50 -8.81 6.53
N PHE A 162 -19.53 -8.14 5.93
CA PHE A 162 -18.44 -7.49 6.65
C PHE A 162 -18.13 -6.13 6.04
N VAL A 163 -18.00 -5.11 6.87
CA VAL A 163 -17.67 -3.74 6.41
C VAL A 163 -16.50 -3.21 7.23
N GLY A 164 -15.50 -2.69 6.53
CA GLY A 164 -14.35 -2.02 7.13
C GLY A 164 -14.21 -0.58 6.65
N ALA A 165 -14.13 0.37 7.59
CA ALA A 165 -13.73 1.74 7.33
C ALA A 165 -12.28 1.93 7.78
N CYS A 166 -11.41 2.38 6.89
CA CYS A 166 -9.96 2.44 7.10
C CYS A 166 -9.45 3.87 6.89
N ASP A 167 -8.64 4.33 7.83
CA ASP A 167 -7.75 5.48 7.65
C ASP A 167 -6.32 4.98 7.46
N ALA A 168 -5.83 5.04 6.24
CA ALA A 168 -4.47 4.75 5.84
C ALA A 168 -3.81 5.97 5.18
N GLY A 169 -4.24 7.19 5.53
CA GLY A 169 -3.79 8.42 4.91
C GLY A 169 -4.21 8.48 3.44
N ARG A 170 -3.39 9.10 2.61
CA ARG A 170 -3.64 9.20 1.16
C ARG A 170 -3.66 7.82 0.51
N ILE A 171 -4.74 7.51 -0.19
CA ILE A 171 -4.85 6.32 -1.03
C ILE A 171 -4.31 6.62 -2.43
N ILE A 172 -3.18 6.02 -2.78
CA ILE A 172 -2.49 6.29 -4.06
C ILE A 172 -3.20 5.59 -5.20
N ASN A 173 -3.58 4.32 -5.02
CA ASN A 173 -4.36 3.57 -5.98
C ASN A 173 -5.56 2.90 -5.29
N PRO A 174 -6.79 3.39 -5.48
CA PRO A 174 -7.98 2.87 -4.79
C PRO A 174 -8.27 1.40 -5.09
N LYS A 175 -7.94 0.91 -6.29
CA LYS A 175 -8.21 -0.47 -6.70
C LYS A 175 -7.31 -1.46 -5.95
N THR A 176 -6.00 -1.19 -5.91
CA THR A 176 -5.04 -2.04 -5.19
C THR A 176 -5.21 -1.92 -3.68
N ALA A 177 -5.48 -0.72 -3.16
CA ALA A 177 -5.78 -0.50 -1.75
C ALA A 177 -7.03 -1.29 -1.31
N ARG A 178 -8.11 -1.25 -2.09
CA ARG A 178 -9.30 -2.05 -1.82
C ARG A 178 -9.01 -3.55 -1.81
N SER A 179 -8.17 -4.03 -2.74
CA SER A 179 -7.74 -5.44 -2.77
C SER A 179 -7.00 -5.82 -1.49
N GLN A 180 -6.11 -4.97 -0.99
CA GLN A 180 -5.38 -5.21 0.27
C GLN A 180 -6.35 -5.25 1.47
N ALA A 181 -7.27 -4.31 1.59
CA ALA A 181 -8.25 -4.29 2.67
C ALA A 181 -9.15 -5.53 2.66
N ILE A 182 -9.61 -5.97 1.49
CA ILE A 182 -10.39 -7.21 1.34
C ILE A 182 -9.55 -8.43 1.72
N GLY A 183 -8.30 -8.51 1.28
CA GLY A 183 -7.39 -9.60 1.63
C GLY A 183 -7.18 -9.74 3.13
N GLY A 184 -7.01 -8.62 3.83
CA GLY A 184 -6.90 -8.60 5.30
C GLY A 184 -8.18 -9.07 5.99
N ILE A 185 -9.36 -8.69 5.48
CA ILE A 185 -10.64 -9.19 6.01
C ILE A 185 -10.75 -10.71 5.84
N ILE A 186 -10.44 -11.23 4.66
CA ILE A 186 -10.50 -12.68 4.37
C ILE A 186 -9.53 -13.45 5.28
N TRP A 187 -8.31 -12.95 5.42
CA TRP A 187 -7.33 -13.51 6.35
C TRP A 187 -7.88 -13.56 7.78
N GLY A 188 -8.40 -12.47 8.30
CA GLY A 188 -8.97 -12.43 9.65
C GLY A 188 -10.20 -13.33 9.84
N VAL A 189 -11.01 -13.57 8.79
CA VAL A 189 -12.10 -14.56 8.82
C VAL A 189 -11.53 -15.98 9.00
N GLY A 190 -10.46 -16.32 8.27
CA GLY A 190 -9.75 -17.58 8.43
C GLY A 190 -9.27 -17.79 9.86
N GLN A 191 -8.56 -16.80 10.40
CA GLN A 191 -8.07 -16.81 11.77
C GLN A 191 -9.21 -16.95 12.81
N ALA A 192 -10.34 -16.30 12.56
CA ALA A 192 -11.44 -16.31 13.52
C ALA A 192 -12.22 -17.62 13.55
N LEU A 193 -12.39 -18.30 12.41
CA LEU A 193 -13.38 -19.37 12.25
C LEU A 193 -12.83 -20.70 11.77
N LEU A 194 -11.62 -20.76 11.18
CA LEU A 194 -11.16 -21.93 10.45
C LEU A 194 -9.73 -22.37 10.75
N GLU A 195 -8.79 -21.41 10.77
CA GLU A 195 -7.36 -21.71 10.76
C GLU A 195 -6.85 -22.09 12.14
N GLN A 196 -6.35 -23.30 12.25
CA GLN A 196 -5.73 -23.83 13.48
C GLN A 196 -4.52 -24.68 13.11
N SER A 197 -3.36 -24.35 13.67
CA SER A 197 -2.16 -25.17 13.56
C SER A 197 -2.18 -26.24 14.65
N GLU A 198 -2.16 -27.51 14.27
CA GLU A 198 -2.10 -28.64 15.16
C GLU A 198 -0.68 -29.20 15.24
N THR A 199 -0.13 -29.28 16.44
CA THR A 199 1.23 -29.78 16.67
C THR A 199 1.19 -31.13 17.40
N ASP A 200 1.92 -32.10 16.89
CA ASP A 200 2.17 -33.36 17.57
C ASP A 200 3.05 -33.09 18.81
N PRO A 201 2.54 -33.32 20.04
CA PRO A 201 3.29 -32.99 21.25
C PRO A 201 4.48 -33.94 21.49
N VAL A 202 4.53 -35.11 20.83
CA VAL A 202 5.60 -36.08 20.97
C VAL A 202 6.72 -35.83 19.96
N LEU A 203 6.35 -35.57 18.71
CA LEU A 203 7.31 -35.45 17.60
C LEU A 203 7.63 -33.97 17.24
N GLY A 204 6.94 -33.00 17.84
CA GLY A 204 7.15 -31.56 17.60
C GLY A 204 6.92 -31.11 16.16
N ARG A 205 6.06 -31.82 15.42
CA ARG A 205 5.75 -31.52 14.01
C ARG A 205 4.31 -31.09 13.83
N PHE A 206 4.01 -30.31 12.79
CA PHE A 206 2.65 -29.97 12.42
C PHE A 206 1.92 -31.19 11.83
N LEU A 207 0.72 -31.47 12.33
CA LEU A 207 -0.16 -32.55 11.84
C LEU A 207 -0.88 -32.15 10.56
N ASN A 208 -1.40 -30.93 10.50
CA ASN A 208 -2.19 -30.38 9.39
C ASN A 208 -1.37 -29.45 8.47
N ARG A 209 -0.30 -29.95 7.90
CA ARG A 209 0.70 -29.21 7.11
C ARG A 209 0.38 -29.02 5.63
N ASN A 210 -0.85 -29.23 5.22
CA ASN A 210 -1.32 -29.08 3.84
C ASN A 210 -2.81 -28.69 3.82
N TYR A 211 -3.31 -28.25 2.67
CA TYR A 211 -4.69 -27.77 2.52
C TYR A 211 -5.78 -28.85 2.70
N SER A 212 -5.44 -30.14 2.83
CA SER A 212 -6.42 -31.16 3.20
C SER A 212 -6.74 -31.17 4.69
N GLY A 213 -5.84 -30.66 5.53
CA GLY A 213 -6.00 -30.61 6.98
C GLY A 213 -6.01 -29.19 7.55
N TYR A 214 -5.33 -28.22 6.92
CA TYR A 214 -5.32 -26.82 7.31
C TYR A 214 -6.39 -26.06 6.53
N LEU A 215 -7.46 -25.67 7.20
CA LEU A 215 -8.62 -25.05 6.59
C LEU A 215 -8.38 -23.56 6.37
N VAL A 216 -8.63 -23.08 5.16
CA VAL A 216 -8.62 -21.66 4.80
C VAL A 216 -9.99 -21.24 4.23
N PRO A 217 -10.36 -19.95 4.29
CA PRO A 217 -11.61 -19.48 3.71
C PRO A 217 -11.67 -19.75 2.21
N THR A 218 -12.76 -20.34 1.76
CA THR A 218 -13.10 -20.49 0.34
C THR A 218 -14.04 -19.37 -0.10
N ASN A 219 -14.20 -19.15 -1.41
CA ASN A 219 -15.14 -18.16 -1.93
C ASN A 219 -16.57 -18.35 -1.41
N ALA A 220 -16.99 -19.59 -1.17
CA ALA A 220 -18.32 -19.91 -0.62
C ALA A 220 -18.50 -19.47 0.84
N ALA A 221 -17.41 -19.37 1.59
CA ALA A 221 -17.41 -18.93 3.00
C ALA A 221 -17.31 -17.41 3.14
N ILE A 222 -16.94 -16.69 2.07
CA ILE A 222 -16.73 -15.25 2.11
C ILE A 222 -18.03 -14.51 1.83
N PRO A 223 -18.46 -13.62 2.74
CA PRO A 223 -19.69 -12.86 2.62
C PRO A 223 -19.56 -11.69 1.66
N GLN A 224 -20.58 -10.85 1.60
CA GLN A 224 -20.50 -9.54 0.98
C GLN A 224 -19.50 -8.66 1.76
N LEU A 225 -18.44 -8.21 1.11
CA LEU A 225 -17.40 -7.36 1.69
C LEU A 225 -17.54 -5.90 1.22
N GLY A 226 -17.56 -4.97 2.16
CA GLY A 226 -17.49 -3.53 1.94
C GLY A 226 -16.22 -2.94 2.53
N THR A 227 -15.56 -2.05 1.79
CA THR A 227 -14.42 -1.27 2.29
C THR A 227 -14.61 0.20 1.98
N LEU A 228 -14.34 1.06 2.96
CA LEU A 228 -14.39 2.51 2.88
C LEU A 228 -13.02 3.06 3.29
N PHE A 229 -12.56 4.07 2.59
CA PHE A 229 -11.36 4.83 2.96
C PHE A 229 -11.80 6.20 3.42
N VAL A 230 -11.43 6.57 4.65
CA VAL A 230 -11.82 7.82 5.32
C VAL A 230 -10.64 8.72 5.61
N GLY A 231 -9.41 8.22 5.37
CA GLY A 231 -8.18 8.98 5.58
C GLY A 231 -7.94 10.04 4.50
N GLU A 232 -7.24 11.08 4.88
CA GLU A 232 -6.76 12.16 4.02
C GLU A 232 -5.23 12.15 3.98
N PHE A 233 -4.65 13.10 3.25
CA PHE A 233 -3.19 13.29 3.21
C PHE A 233 -2.67 13.61 4.61
N ASP A 234 -1.72 12.81 5.10
CA ASP A 234 -1.11 12.94 6.42
C ASP A 234 0.39 13.28 6.26
N GLU A 235 0.71 14.56 6.35
CA GLU A 235 2.10 15.05 6.15
C GLU A 235 3.09 14.50 7.19
N GLU A 236 2.62 14.12 8.38
CA GLU A 236 3.47 13.56 9.44
C GLU A 236 3.78 12.08 9.22
N ALA A 237 3.01 11.40 8.35
CA ALA A 237 3.15 9.96 8.13
C ALA A 237 4.24 9.59 7.12
N SER A 238 4.31 10.33 6.04
CA SER A 238 5.29 10.14 4.97
C SER A 238 5.21 11.29 3.96
N PRO A 239 6.23 11.51 3.11
CA PRO A 239 6.17 12.48 2.02
C PRO A 239 5.03 12.26 1.03
N LEU A 240 4.45 11.06 1.01
CA LEU A 240 3.27 10.70 0.23
C LEU A 240 1.95 10.97 0.95
N GLY A 241 1.97 11.24 2.24
CA GLY A 241 0.79 11.31 3.09
C GLY A 241 0.08 9.97 3.26
N ALA A 242 0.75 8.86 2.91
CA ALA A 242 0.22 7.50 2.99
C ALA A 242 0.71 6.79 4.25
N LYS A 243 -0.15 5.92 4.81
CA LYS A 243 0.12 5.06 5.97
C LYS A 243 -0.03 3.59 5.60
N GLY A 244 0.33 2.69 6.51
CA GLY A 244 0.19 1.25 6.32
C GLY A 244 -1.28 0.82 6.19
N LEU A 245 -1.59 -0.06 5.24
CA LEU A 245 -2.94 -0.58 4.98
C LEU A 245 -3.00 -2.10 4.94
N GLY A 246 -1.97 -2.77 4.41
CA GLY A 246 -2.04 -4.18 4.03
C GLY A 246 -2.51 -5.13 5.13
N GLU A 247 -2.10 -4.90 6.38
CA GLU A 247 -2.46 -5.71 7.56
C GLU A 247 -3.52 -5.04 8.44
N LEU A 248 -3.86 -3.78 8.16
CA LEU A 248 -4.72 -2.96 9.01
C LEU A 248 -6.08 -3.61 9.28
N THR A 249 -6.72 -4.17 8.27
CA THR A 249 -8.03 -4.80 8.44
C THR A 249 -7.93 -6.15 9.14
N ALA A 250 -6.85 -6.92 8.94
CA ALA A 250 -6.70 -8.25 9.51
C ALA A 250 -6.74 -8.27 11.04
N VAL A 251 -6.11 -7.28 11.70
CA VAL A 251 -5.95 -7.26 13.16
C VAL A 251 -7.27 -7.13 13.92
N SER A 252 -8.31 -6.58 13.32
CA SER A 252 -9.58 -6.31 14.01
C SER A 252 -10.74 -7.19 13.53
N VAL A 253 -10.53 -8.10 12.58
CA VAL A 253 -11.59 -8.99 12.06
C VAL A 253 -12.03 -10.01 13.10
N ALA A 254 -11.10 -10.71 13.72
CA ALA A 254 -11.43 -11.73 14.72
C ALA A 254 -12.20 -11.15 15.92
N PRO A 255 -11.82 -10.00 16.51
CA PRO A 255 -12.61 -9.35 17.55
C PRO A 255 -14.01 -8.95 17.08
N ALA A 256 -14.17 -8.45 15.85
CA ALA A 256 -15.48 -8.07 15.31
C ALA A 256 -16.39 -9.30 15.17
N ILE A 257 -15.87 -10.42 14.66
CA ILE A 257 -16.60 -11.68 14.56
C ILE A 257 -16.95 -12.22 15.95
N ALA A 258 -16.01 -12.25 16.89
CA ALA A 258 -16.24 -12.73 18.26
C ALA A 258 -17.32 -11.91 18.99
N ASN A 259 -17.34 -10.60 18.75
CA ASN A 259 -18.40 -9.73 19.29
C ASN A 259 -19.75 -10.00 18.64
N ALA A 260 -19.80 -10.21 17.32
CA ALA A 260 -21.03 -10.55 16.61
C ALA A 260 -21.59 -11.91 17.05
N VAL A 261 -20.73 -12.91 17.24
CA VAL A 261 -21.11 -14.22 17.79
C VAL A 261 -21.64 -14.09 19.21
N TYR A 262 -20.99 -13.32 20.08
CA TYR A 262 -21.48 -13.05 21.41
C TYR A 262 -22.87 -12.37 21.39
N HIS A 263 -23.05 -11.38 20.54
CA HIS A 263 -24.34 -10.70 20.39
C HIS A 263 -25.45 -11.66 19.94
N ALA A 264 -25.14 -12.62 19.06
CA ALA A 264 -26.08 -13.60 18.55
C ALA A 264 -26.42 -14.72 19.55
N THR A 265 -25.47 -15.14 20.40
CA THR A 265 -25.56 -16.38 21.19
C THR A 265 -25.49 -16.16 22.70
N GLY A 266 -24.98 -15.01 23.17
CA GLY A 266 -24.61 -14.79 24.57
C GLY A 266 -23.32 -15.49 25.01
N LYS A 267 -22.71 -16.31 24.17
CA LYS A 267 -21.48 -17.06 24.48
C LYS A 267 -20.24 -16.23 24.13
N ARG A 268 -19.40 -15.94 25.13
CA ARG A 268 -18.16 -15.17 24.96
C ARG A 268 -16.97 -16.07 24.72
N VAL A 269 -16.58 -16.26 23.45
CA VAL A 269 -15.37 -17.00 23.05
C VAL A 269 -14.18 -16.03 23.05
N ARG A 270 -13.07 -16.43 23.68
CA ARG A 270 -11.79 -15.69 23.74
C ARG A 270 -10.62 -16.43 23.15
N ASP A 271 -10.80 -17.69 22.82
CA ASP A 271 -9.78 -18.55 22.20
C ASP A 271 -10.15 -18.84 20.75
N LEU A 272 -9.26 -18.54 19.83
CA LEU A 272 -9.47 -18.74 18.40
C LEU A 272 -8.88 -20.08 17.92
N PRO A 273 -9.45 -20.64 16.84
CA PRO A 273 -10.66 -20.23 16.15
C PRO A 273 -11.94 -20.51 16.96
N ILE A 274 -13.06 -19.85 16.57
CA ILE A 274 -14.38 -20.07 17.17
C ILE A 274 -14.96 -21.35 16.56
N MET A 275 -14.58 -22.48 17.16
CA MET A 275 -15.00 -23.82 16.73
C MET A 275 -16.40 -24.16 17.24
N VAL A 276 -17.04 -25.13 16.60
CA VAL A 276 -18.40 -25.60 16.89
C VAL A 276 -18.59 -25.96 18.37
N GLU A 277 -17.65 -26.70 18.96
CA GLU A 277 -17.70 -27.15 20.35
C GLU A 277 -17.68 -26.00 21.38
N LYS A 278 -17.25 -24.79 20.98
CA LYS A 278 -17.28 -23.59 21.84
C LYS A 278 -18.65 -22.92 21.86
N LEU A 279 -19.53 -23.32 20.94
CA LEU A 279 -20.86 -22.74 20.76
C LEU A 279 -21.99 -23.71 21.09
N LEU A 280 -21.70 -24.97 21.31
CA LEU A 280 -22.62 -25.97 21.83
C LEU A 280 -22.54 -26.02 23.36
#